data_0bd55a92b94c3277c44a5651c80d0ecc
#
_entry.id   0bd55a92b94c3277c44a5651c80d0ecc
#
_cell.length_a   1.000
_cell.length_b   1.000
_cell.length_c   1.000
_cell.angle_alpha   90.00
_cell.angle_beta   90.00
_cell.angle_gamma   90.00
#
_symmetry.space_group_name_H-M   'P 1'
#
loop_
_entity.id
_entity.type
_entity.pdbx_description
1 polymer ?
#
loop_
_entity_poly.entity_id
_entity_poly.type
_entity_poly.pdbx_seq_one_letter_code
_entity_poly.pdbx_strand_id
1 'polypeptide(L)'
;MSYVPLSGLSLRDIEYVVAVDDLRNFSRAAERCGVSQAGLSEQVRKLEQLLDVTLFERSRRHVAPTPDGERLIALGREVLTAARNLLEVARTRTSPLDGILRLGVIPTLGPYYIPGTLPHLRQSYPNLNLRLTEGTTDTLVQSLRNNELDLALMALPAPSEALEALPLFEEAFLGVFPVTHELAGKNRISLKQLGRPDLLLLEDGHCLRDQALSICPTIPRQRETRLATSLEMLWHMIGAGEGFSLIPRLALRNRMDFENLITVRPLSEPEASRTIGLVWRASDPRASTFRELGIFLRQTTPEGCKMYPA
;
A
#
# COMPACT_ATOMS: atom_id res chain seq x y z
N MET A 1 30.11 28.24 -2.09
CA MET A 1 28.66 28.30 -1.74
C MET A 1 28.49 29.35 -0.67
N SER A 2 27.62 30.34 -0.90
CA SER A 2 27.30 31.36 0.09
C SER A 2 26.53 30.72 1.26
N TYR A 3 26.94 30.96 2.49
CA TYR A 3 26.24 30.47 3.69
C TYR A 3 24.88 31.19 3.81
N VAL A 4 23.81 30.42 3.73
CA VAL A 4 22.46 30.90 3.98
C VAL A 4 22.10 30.56 5.43
N PRO A 5 21.88 31.55 6.30
CA PRO A 5 21.57 31.30 7.70
C PRO A 5 20.17 30.65 7.81
N LEU A 6 20.06 29.60 8.64
CA LEU A 6 18.78 28.93 8.93
C LEU A 6 17.93 29.70 9.97
N SER A 7 18.37 30.87 10.41
CA SER A 7 17.63 31.70 11.37
C SER A 7 16.25 32.08 10.80
N GLY A 8 15.19 31.74 11.55
CA GLY A 8 13.81 32.00 11.16
C GLY A 8 13.09 30.81 10.49
N LEU A 9 13.81 29.74 10.12
CA LEU A 9 13.20 28.50 9.64
C LEU A 9 13.06 27.53 10.81
N SER A 10 11.84 27.02 11.06
CA SER A 10 11.59 25.97 12.03
C SER A 10 11.01 24.73 11.40
N LEU A 11 11.27 23.56 11.99
CA LEU A 11 10.64 22.30 11.56
C LEU A 11 9.11 22.38 11.63
N ARG A 12 8.59 23.16 12.56
CA ARG A 12 7.16 23.36 12.75
C ARG A 12 6.52 24.11 11.58
N ASP A 13 7.21 25.09 11.02
CA ASP A 13 6.75 25.83 9.84
C ASP A 13 6.69 24.90 8.62
N ILE A 14 7.68 24.00 8.48
CA ILE A 14 7.69 22.98 7.44
C ILE A 14 6.54 21.99 7.64
N GLU A 15 6.26 21.56 8.88
CA GLU A 15 5.12 20.68 9.20
C GLU A 15 3.79 21.33 8.79
N TYR A 16 3.62 22.61 9.04
CA TYR A 16 2.40 23.33 8.66
C TYR A 16 2.21 23.37 7.15
N VAL A 17 3.27 23.69 6.41
CA VAL A 17 3.23 23.74 4.95
C VAL A 17 2.90 22.35 4.37
N VAL A 18 3.56 21.30 4.85
CA VAL A 18 3.28 19.92 4.43
C VAL A 18 1.84 19.52 4.77
N ALA A 19 1.32 19.88 5.94
CA ALA A 19 -0.06 19.59 6.32
C ALA A 19 -1.09 20.31 5.44
N VAL A 20 -0.80 21.55 5.02
CA VAL A 20 -1.67 22.29 4.08
C VAL A 20 -1.64 21.64 2.70
N ASP A 21 -0.49 21.19 2.23
CA ASP A 21 -0.36 20.50 0.95
C ASP A 21 -1.12 19.17 0.94
N ASP A 22 -0.96 18.34 1.98
CA ASP A 22 -1.64 17.04 2.11
C ASP A 22 -3.17 17.18 2.12
N LEU A 23 -3.69 18.18 2.83
CA LEU A 23 -5.12 18.34 3.09
C LEU A 23 -5.80 19.35 2.17
N ARG A 24 -5.03 20.12 1.40
CA ARG A 24 -5.52 21.20 0.50
C ARG A 24 -6.51 22.15 1.21
N ASN A 25 -6.35 22.29 2.53
CA ASN A 25 -7.28 23.03 3.38
C ASN A 25 -6.58 23.54 4.65
N PHE A 26 -6.51 24.83 4.85
CA PHE A 26 -5.87 25.46 6.01
C PHE A 26 -6.54 25.12 7.35
N SER A 27 -7.86 25.03 7.40
CA SER A 27 -8.58 24.72 8.66
C SER A 27 -8.29 23.28 9.10
N ARG A 28 -8.40 22.32 8.19
CA ARG A 28 -8.08 20.90 8.48
C ARG A 28 -6.60 20.69 8.81
N ALA A 29 -5.70 21.43 8.14
CA ALA A 29 -4.28 21.41 8.45
C ALA A 29 -4.00 21.93 9.87
N ALA A 30 -4.68 22.99 10.27
CA ALA A 30 -4.57 23.55 11.62
C ALA A 30 -5.06 22.57 12.70
N GLU A 31 -6.21 21.92 12.47
CA GLU A 31 -6.72 20.84 13.34
C GLU A 31 -5.69 19.71 13.48
N ARG A 32 -5.13 19.23 12.35
CA ARG A 32 -4.08 18.18 12.35
C ARG A 32 -2.85 18.59 13.13
N CYS A 33 -2.47 19.85 13.05
CA CYS A 33 -1.28 20.39 13.73
C CYS A 33 -1.56 20.87 15.18
N GLY A 34 -2.80 20.79 15.66
CA GLY A 34 -3.17 21.21 17.01
C GLY A 34 -3.07 22.71 17.26
N VAL A 35 -3.34 23.55 16.25
CA VAL A 35 -3.25 25.01 16.32
C VAL A 35 -4.49 25.68 15.75
N SER A 36 -4.63 27.00 15.98
CA SER A 36 -5.69 27.77 15.34
C SER A 36 -5.38 27.98 13.85
N GLN A 37 -6.43 28.03 13.03
CA GLN A 37 -6.30 28.27 11.58
C GLN A 37 -5.60 29.62 11.28
N ALA A 38 -5.91 30.66 12.08
CA ALA A 38 -5.24 31.95 11.96
C ALA A 38 -3.74 31.86 12.27
N GLY A 39 -3.37 31.12 13.32
CA GLY A 39 -1.97 30.88 13.70
C GLY A 39 -1.19 30.13 12.63
N LEU A 40 -1.76 29.03 12.09
CA LEU A 40 -1.13 28.27 11.02
C LEU A 40 -0.95 29.13 9.76
N SER A 41 -1.99 29.87 9.35
CA SER A 41 -1.95 30.73 8.16
C SER A 41 -0.90 31.83 8.28
N GLU A 42 -0.74 32.41 9.47
CA GLU A 42 0.28 33.42 9.76
C GLU A 42 1.71 32.85 9.69
N GLN A 43 1.93 31.64 10.22
CA GLN A 43 3.25 31.00 10.16
C GLN A 43 3.62 30.61 8.73
N VAL A 44 2.67 30.08 7.95
CA VAL A 44 2.91 29.80 6.53
C VAL A 44 3.27 31.08 5.78
N ARG A 45 2.56 32.20 6.06
CA ARG A 45 2.88 33.49 5.45
C ARG A 45 4.28 34.01 5.83
N LYS A 46 4.69 33.84 7.08
CA LYS A 46 6.04 34.19 7.52
C LYS A 46 7.11 33.36 6.82
N LEU A 47 6.85 32.07 6.62
CA LEU A 47 7.77 31.21 5.88
C LEU A 47 7.83 31.62 4.40
N GLU A 48 6.72 31.96 3.77
CA GLU A 48 6.68 32.50 2.39
C GLU A 48 7.51 33.78 2.27
N GLN A 49 7.41 34.67 3.27
CA GLN A 49 8.22 35.89 3.34
C GLN A 49 9.71 35.60 3.56
N LEU A 50 10.05 34.65 4.43
CA LEU A 50 11.43 34.23 4.68
C LEU A 50 12.11 33.67 3.43
N LEU A 51 11.34 32.89 2.65
CA LEU A 51 11.82 32.24 1.43
C LEU A 51 11.72 33.15 0.19
N ASP A 52 11.05 34.29 0.32
CA ASP A 52 10.67 35.16 -0.81
C ASP A 52 9.94 34.42 -1.94
N VAL A 53 9.05 33.49 -1.54
CA VAL A 53 8.29 32.63 -2.47
C VAL A 53 6.87 32.45 -1.97
N THR A 54 5.90 32.54 -2.86
CA THR A 54 4.52 32.12 -2.58
C THR A 54 4.41 30.61 -2.72
N LEU A 55 4.11 29.92 -1.62
CA LEU A 55 4.00 28.45 -1.61
C LEU A 55 2.62 27.96 -2.09
N PHE A 56 1.56 28.73 -1.79
CA PHE A 56 0.18 28.32 -2.11
C PHE A 56 -0.60 29.42 -2.83
N GLU A 57 -1.28 29.02 -3.89
CA GLU A 57 -2.39 29.78 -4.46
C GLU A 57 -3.62 29.61 -3.55
N ARG A 58 -4.18 30.76 -3.10
CA ARG A 58 -5.31 30.78 -2.18
C ARG A 58 -6.53 31.40 -2.85
N SER A 59 -7.54 30.58 -3.10
CA SER A 59 -8.86 31.08 -3.48
C SER A 59 -9.91 30.65 -2.47
N ARG A 60 -11.08 31.26 -2.51
CA ARG A 60 -12.19 30.88 -1.58
C ARG A 60 -12.62 29.42 -1.65
N ARG A 61 -12.26 28.71 -2.72
CA ARG A 61 -12.70 27.32 -2.97
C ARG A 61 -11.57 26.34 -3.19
N HIS A 62 -10.31 26.81 -3.30
CA HIS A 62 -9.21 25.94 -3.67
C HIS A 62 -7.90 26.43 -3.06
N VAL A 63 -7.13 25.48 -2.54
CA VAL A 63 -5.76 25.67 -2.07
C VAL A 63 -4.88 24.70 -2.87
N ALA A 64 -3.94 25.24 -3.63
CA ALA A 64 -2.98 24.44 -4.40
C ALA A 64 -1.57 25.00 -4.22
N PRO A 65 -0.51 24.18 -4.23
CA PRO A 65 0.85 24.70 -4.26
C PRO A 65 1.12 25.38 -5.61
N THR A 66 1.97 26.40 -5.57
CA THR A 66 2.57 26.96 -6.79
C THR A 66 3.65 26.01 -7.32
N PRO A 67 4.14 26.16 -8.57
CA PRO A 67 5.25 25.36 -9.08
C PRO A 67 6.51 25.41 -8.22
N ASP A 68 6.84 26.56 -7.65
CA ASP A 68 7.94 26.69 -6.68
C ASP A 68 7.57 26.10 -5.33
N GLY A 69 6.30 26.25 -4.93
CA GLY A 69 5.74 25.61 -3.74
C GLY A 69 5.89 24.08 -3.77
N GLU A 70 5.55 23.42 -4.89
CA GLU A 70 5.70 21.96 -5.05
C GLU A 70 7.14 21.50 -4.79
N ARG A 71 8.13 22.22 -5.35
CA ARG A 71 9.55 21.89 -5.18
C ARG A 71 10.00 22.07 -3.73
N LEU A 72 9.63 23.20 -3.11
CA LEU A 72 10.02 23.51 -1.72
C LEU A 72 9.32 22.59 -0.71
N ILE A 73 8.07 22.23 -0.95
CA ILE A 73 7.32 21.27 -0.12
C ILE A 73 7.96 19.88 -0.20
N ALA A 74 8.40 19.45 -1.37
CA ALA A 74 9.10 18.18 -1.54
C ALA A 74 10.39 18.15 -0.69
N LEU A 75 11.22 19.18 -0.77
CA LEU A 75 12.41 19.34 0.09
C LEU A 75 12.04 19.39 1.58
N GLY A 76 10.96 20.09 1.93
CA GLY A 76 10.43 20.14 3.29
C GLY A 76 10.08 18.76 3.85
N ARG A 77 9.51 17.88 3.04
CA ARG A 77 9.24 16.47 3.42
C ARG A 77 10.52 15.69 3.72
N GLU A 78 11.59 15.93 2.94
CA GLU A 78 12.90 15.31 3.19
C GLU A 78 13.50 15.79 4.51
N VAL A 79 13.44 17.10 4.80
CA VAL A 79 13.89 17.66 6.07
C VAL A 79 13.14 17.08 7.27
N LEU A 80 11.81 16.97 7.19
CA LEU A 80 11.02 16.35 8.26
C LEU A 80 11.35 14.88 8.45
N THR A 81 11.63 14.17 7.36
CA THR A 81 12.07 12.78 7.40
C THR A 81 13.41 12.65 8.13
N ALA A 82 14.39 13.48 7.77
CA ALA A 82 15.70 13.48 8.41
C ALA A 82 15.61 13.86 9.91
N ALA A 83 14.76 14.83 10.26
CA ALA A 83 14.53 15.21 11.66
C ALA A 83 13.89 14.09 12.49
N ARG A 84 12.92 13.35 11.93
CA ARG A 84 12.33 12.18 12.59
C ARG A 84 13.36 11.07 12.79
N ASN A 85 14.19 10.81 11.78
CA ASN A 85 15.27 9.83 11.86
C ASN A 85 16.27 10.19 12.98
N LEU A 86 16.62 11.48 13.11
CA LEU A 86 17.49 11.95 14.20
C LEU A 86 16.89 11.64 15.58
N LEU A 87 15.60 11.89 15.76
CA LEU A 87 14.90 11.55 17.01
C LEU A 87 14.83 10.03 17.26
N GLU A 88 14.72 9.23 16.21
CA GLU A 88 14.70 7.77 16.34
C GLU A 88 16.06 7.20 16.73
N VAL A 89 17.13 7.68 16.12
CA VAL A 89 18.51 7.28 16.47
C VAL A 89 18.84 7.68 17.91
N ALA A 90 18.34 8.83 18.38
CA ALA A 90 18.53 9.30 19.75
C ALA A 90 17.82 8.45 20.81
N ARG A 91 16.81 7.65 20.42
CA ARG A 91 16.14 6.72 21.33
C ARG A 91 16.95 5.44 21.36
N THR A 92 17.62 5.16 22.47
CA THR A 92 18.31 3.89 22.74
C THR A 92 17.30 2.74 22.69
N ARG A 93 17.23 2.06 21.56
CA ARG A 93 16.43 0.84 21.39
C ARG A 93 17.32 -0.37 21.69
N THR A 94 16.80 -1.35 22.42
CA THR A 94 17.49 -2.63 22.66
C THR A 94 17.44 -3.52 21.42
N SER A 95 16.43 -3.31 20.55
CA SER A 95 16.33 -3.93 19.22
C SER A 95 15.90 -2.89 18.19
N PRO A 96 16.40 -2.97 16.94
CA PRO A 96 15.99 -2.08 15.85
C PRO A 96 14.48 -2.07 15.54
N LEU A 97 13.76 -3.14 15.93
CA LEU A 97 12.31 -3.29 15.76
C LEU A 97 11.51 -2.98 17.03
N ASP A 98 12.16 -2.59 18.15
CA ASP A 98 11.45 -2.18 19.36
C ASP A 98 10.67 -0.89 19.14
N GLY A 99 9.43 -0.87 19.63
CA GLY A 99 8.52 0.26 19.51
C GLY A 99 7.57 0.17 18.31
N ILE A 100 7.11 1.31 17.80
CA ILE A 100 6.07 1.38 16.77
C ILE A 100 6.66 1.10 15.40
N LEU A 101 6.06 0.14 14.68
CA LEU A 101 6.27 -0.13 13.27
C LEU A 101 4.95 0.02 12.50
N ARG A 102 4.89 0.95 11.58
CA ARG A 102 3.70 1.24 10.77
C ARG A 102 3.77 0.44 9.48
N LEU A 103 2.93 -0.59 9.39
CA LEU A 103 2.88 -1.52 8.26
C LEU A 103 1.59 -1.34 7.47
N GLY A 104 1.74 -0.95 6.21
CA GLY A 104 0.67 -0.98 5.22
C GLY A 104 0.50 -2.37 4.61
N VAL A 105 -0.71 -2.73 4.22
CA VAL A 105 -0.97 -3.99 3.53
C VAL A 105 -2.09 -3.81 2.51
N ILE A 106 -1.95 -4.42 1.33
CA ILE A 106 -3.01 -4.38 0.31
C ILE A 106 -4.22 -5.21 0.75
N PRO A 107 -5.47 -4.77 0.47
CA PRO A 107 -6.69 -5.43 0.94
C PRO A 107 -6.85 -6.88 0.46
N THR A 108 -6.23 -7.24 -0.66
CA THR A 108 -6.25 -8.61 -1.19
C THR A 108 -5.25 -9.55 -0.50
N LEU A 109 -4.49 -9.06 0.48
CA LEU A 109 -3.49 -9.82 1.24
C LEU A 109 -3.72 -9.74 2.75
N GLY A 110 -4.01 -8.55 3.28
CA GLY A 110 -4.07 -8.28 4.72
C GLY A 110 -4.89 -9.29 5.51
N PRO A 111 -6.19 -9.47 5.22
CA PRO A 111 -7.07 -10.37 5.96
C PRO A 111 -6.63 -11.85 5.92
N TYR A 112 -5.86 -12.24 4.92
CA TYR A 112 -5.51 -13.65 4.67
C TYR A 112 -4.09 -14.02 5.13
N TYR A 113 -3.19 -13.04 5.17
CA TYR A 113 -1.78 -13.24 5.52
C TYR A 113 -1.47 -12.82 6.97
N ILE A 114 -1.95 -11.66 7.38
CA ILE A 114 -1.61 -11.06 8.68
C ILE A 114 -2.01 -11.96 9.87
N PRO A 115 -3.22 -12.56 9.93
CA PRO A 115 -3.61 -13.39 11.07
C PRO A 115 -2.67 -14.57 11.33
N GLY A 116 -2.16 -15.20 10.26
CA GLY A 116 -1.20 -16.31 10.39
C GLY A 116 0.22 -15.85 10.77
N THR A 117 0.59 -14.63 10.44
CA THR A 117 1.94 -14.09 10.65
C THR A 117 2.11 -13.43 12.02
N LEU A 118 1.04 -12.82 12.56
CA LEU A 118 1.07 -12.10 13.85
C LEU A 118 1.59 -12.93 15.04
N PRO A 119 1.21 -14.21 15.23
CA PRO A 119 1.72 -15.02 16.33
C PRO A 119 3.25 -15.18 16.28
N HIS A 120 3.80 -15.42 15.09
CA HIS A 120 5.24 -15.56 14.87
C HIS A 120 5.99 -14.24 15.14
N LEU A 121 5.42 -13.11 14.68
CA LEU A 121 5.99 -11.78 14.95
C LEU A 121 6.00 -11.47 16.46
N ARG A 122 4.92 -11.76 17.18
CA ARG A 122 4.85 -11.53 18.64
C ARG A 122 5.84 -12.39 19.43
N GLN A 123 6.07 -13.62 18.97
CA GLN A 123 7.03 -14.51 19.62
C GLN A 123 8.48 -14.05 19.41
N SER A 124 8.81 -13.62 18.19
CA SER A 124 10.19 -13.23 17.82
C SER A 124 10.53 -11.78 18.18
N TYR A 125 9.52 -10.91 18.22
CA TYR A 125 9.68 -9.47 18.48
C TYR A 125 8.66 -9.00 19.53
N PRO A 126 8.83 -9.36 20.80
CA PRO A 126 7.82 -9.10 21.85
C PRO A 126 7.58 -7.61 22.13
N ASN A 127 8.59 -6.76 21.88
CA ASN A 127 8.50 -5.31 22.08
C ASN A 127 8.05 -4.55 20.82
N LEU A 128 7.74 -5.26 19.73
CA LEU A 128 7.24 -4.67 18.49
C LEU A 128 5.77 -4.27 18.67
N ASN A 129 5.49 -2.99 18.50
CA ASN A 129 4.13 -2.45 18.44
C ASN A 129 3.74 -2.22 16.98
N LEU A 130 3.10 -3.22 16.39
CA LEU A 130 2.69 -3.18 14.98
C LEU A 130 1.39 -2.39 14.81
N ARG A 131 1.45 -1.31 14.02
CA ARG A 131 0.27 -0.55 13.56
C ARG A 131 -0.02 -0.93 12.12
N LEU A 132 -1.17 -1.55 11.90
CA LEU A 132 -1.61 -2.02 10.59
C LEU A 132 -2.54 -1.01 9.93
N THR A 133 -2.35 -0.80 8.62
CA THR A 133 -3.22 0.03 7.78
C THR A 133 -3.47 -0.70 6.47
N GLU A 134 -4.72 -0.86 6.07
CA GLU A 134 -5.06 -1.33 4.73
C GLU A 134 -5.19 -0.16 3.76
N GLY A 135 -4.73 -0.37 2.53
CA GLY A 135 -4.85 0.62 1.47
C GLY A 135 -4.51 0.05 0.10
N THR A 136 -4.97 0.72 -0.95
CA THR A 136 -4.58 0.40 -2.33
C THR A 136 -3.08 0.59 -2.52
N THR A 137 -2.50 0.00 -3.56
CA THR A 137 -1.07 0.12 -3.86
C THR A 137 -0.63 1.58 -3.92
N ASP A 138 -1.38 2.43 -4.62
CA ASP A 138 -1.07 3.86 -4.77
C ASP A 138 -1.11 4.61 -3.43
N THR A 139 -2.13 4.34 -2.60
CA THR A 139 -2.25 4.93 -1.26
C THR A 139 -1.07 4.51 -0.37
N LEU A 140 -0.70 3.23 -0.37
CA LEU A 140 0.42 2.73 0.44
C LEU A 140 1.76 3.31 -0.03
N VAL A 141 1.98 3.39 -1.35
CA VAL A 141 3.18 4.02 -1.92
C VAL A 141 3.27 5.49 -1.54
N GLN A 142 2.17 6.21 -1.61
CA GLN A 142 2.13 7.62 -1.20
C GLN A 142 2.40 7.77 0.31
N SER A 143 1.81 6.91 1.15
CA SER A 143 2.04 6.92 2.60
C SER A 143 3.48 6.54 2.97
N LEU A 144 4.13 5.62 2.22
CA LEU A 144 5.57 5.37 2.37
C LEU A 144 6.38 6.63 2.05
N ARG A 145 6.10 7.29 0.91
CA ARG A 145 6.80 8.52 0.51
C ARG A 145 6.62 9.66 1.51
N ASN A 146 5.43 9.77 2.08
CA ASN A 146 5.12 10.80 3.09
C ASN A 146 5.62 10.45 4.50
N ASN A 147 6.33 9.31 4.67
CA ASN A 147 6.79 8.84 5.98
C ASN A 147 5.65 8.57 6.98
N GLU A 148 4.44 8.30 6.49
CA GLU A 148 3.28 7.87 7.28
C GLU A 148 3.32 6.37 7.56
N LEU A 149 3.92 5.59 6.65
CA LEU A 149 4.24 4.18 6.80
C LEU A 149 5.75 3.95 6.81
N ASP A 150 6.17 2.91 7.52
CA ASP A 150 7.54 2.42 7.53
C ASP A 150 7.75 1.35 6.46
N LEU A 151 6.80 0.43 6.37
CA LEU A 151 6.79 -0.74 5.49
C LEU A 151 5.45 -0.90 4.80
N ALA A 152 5.44 -1.59 3.67
CA ALA A 152 4.21 -2.09 3.05
C ALA A 152 4.38 -3.53 2.54
N LEU A 153 3.34 -4.34 2.72
CA LEU A 153 3.18 -5.66 2.10
C LEU A 153 2.28 -5.51 0.87
N MET A 154 2.84 -5.75 -0.30
CA MET A 154 2.12 -5.58 -1.57
C MET A 154 2.63 -6.53 -2.64
N ALA A 155 1.93 -6.55 -3.77
CA ALA A 155 2.40 -7.28 -4.95
C ALA A 155 3.53 -6.51 -5.64
N LEU A 156 4.52 -7.25 -6.12
CA LEU A 156 5.65 -6.72 -6.88
C LEU A 156 5.42 -6.80 -8.39
N PRO A 157 6.09 -5.95 -9.19
CA PRO A 157 7.10 -4.96 -8.80
C PRO A 157 6.50 -3.73 -8.09
N ALA A 158 7.28 -3.13 -7.18
CA ALA A 158 6.89 -1.86 -6.57
C ALA A 158 6.90 -0.73 -7.63
N PRO A 159 5.88 0.16 -7.66
CA PRO A 159 5.71 1.12 -8.75
C PRO A 159 6.61 2.36 -8.63
N SER A 160 7.79 2.27 -8.02
CA SER A 160 8.68 3.41 -7.81
C SER A 160 10.12 3.00 -7.55
N GLU A 161 11.06 3.63 -8.24
CA GLU A 161 12.50 3.48 -8.03
C GLU A 161 13.00 4.04 -6.68
N ALA A 162 12.23 4.93 -6.04
CA ALA A 162 12.54 5.43 -4.69
C ALA A 162 12.23 4.42 -3.57
N LEU A 163 11.68 3.27 -3.93
CA LEU A 163 11.34 2.19 -3.00
C LEU A 163 12.25 0.98 -3.23
N GLU A 164 12.71 0.38 -2.14
CA GLU A 164 13.30 -0.95 -2.15
C GLU A 164 12.22 -2.00 -1.85
N ALA A 165 12.39 -3.18 -2.42
CA ALA A 165 11.50 -4.30 -2.24
C ALA A 165 12.27 -5.59 -1.98
N LEU A 166 11.81 -6.36 -1.01
CA LEU A 166 12.27 -7.73 -0.78
C LEU A 166 11.14 -8.69 -1.10
N PRO A 167 11.27 -9.54 -2.15
CA PRO A 167 10.29 -10.56 -2.45
C PRO A 167 10.21 -11.58 -1.30
N LEU A 168 9.00 -11.95 -0.90
CA LEU A 168 8.76 -12.89 0.20
C LEU A 168 8.35 -14.27 -0.32
N PHE A 169 7.29 -14.30 -1.11
CA PHE A 169 6.75 -15.54 -1.67
C PHE A 169 5.96 -15.28 -2.96
N GLU A 170 5.78 -16.35 -3.73
CA GLU A 170 4.88 -16.40 -4.89
C GLU A 170 3.55 -17.02 -4.49
N GLU A 171 2.47 -16.42 -4.95
CA GLU A 171 1.10 -16.84 -4.72
C GLU A 171 0.38 -17.05 -6.04
N ALA A 172 -0.10 -18.27 -6.29
CA ALA A 172 -0.83 -18.61 -7.50
C ALA A 172 -2.23 -17.98 -7.53
N PHE A 173 -2.69 -17.63 -8.71
CA PHE A 173 -4.10 -17.32 -8.95
C PHE A 173 -4.87 -18.60 -9.26
N LEU A 174 -6.13 -18.63 -8.84
CA LEU A 174 -7.08 -19.70 -9.08
C LEU A 174 -8.34 -19.12 -9.69
N GLY A 175 -8.95 -19.86 -10.61
CA GLY A 175 -10.27 -19.52 -11.12
C GLY A 175 -11.33 -19.94 -10.11
N VAL A 176 -12.24 -19.02 -9.77
CA VAL A 176 -13.37 -19.29 -8.86
C VAL A 176 -14.66 -19.04 -9.63
N PHE A 177 -15.52 -20.05 -9.64
CA PHE A 177 -16.72 -20.11 -10.47
C PHE A 177 -17.94 -20.48 -9.62
N PRO A 178 -19.13 -19.99 -9.95
CA PRO A 178 -20.36 -20.60 -9.46
C PRO A 178 -20.39 -22.09 -9.81
N VAL A 179 -20.95 -22.95 -8.97
CA VAL A 179 -21.07 -24.39 -9.24
C VAL A 179 -21.84 -24.71 -10.53
N THR A 180 -22.73 -23.81 -10.93
CA THR A 180 -23.53 -23.91 -12.17
C THR A 180 -22.80 -23.42 -13.42
N HIS A 181 -21.62 -22.83 -13.28
CA HIS A 181 -20.89 -22.27 -14.40
C HIS A 181 -20.29 -23.36 -15.28
N GLU A 182 -20.31 -23.20 -16.62
CA GLU A 182 -19.83 -24.25 -17.57
C GLU A 182 -18.35 -24.63 -17.37
N LEU A 183 -17.51 -23.71 -16.88
CA LEU A 183 -16.11 -24.00 -16.58
C LEU A 183 -15.92 -24.73 -15.24
N ALA A 184 -16.94 -24.77 -14.38
CA ALA A 184 -16.86 -25.44 -13.08
C ALA A 184 -16.60 -26.97 -13.22
N GLY A 185 -17.05 -27.58 -14.31
CA GLY A 185 -16.83 -29.01 -14.58
C GLY A 185 -15.42 -29.37 -15.06
N LYS A 186 -14.55 -28.41 -15.34
CA LYS A 186 -13.20 -28.67 -15.84
C LYS A 186 -12.21 -28.88 -14.68
N ASN A 187 -11.19 -29.72 -14.89
CA ASN A 187 -10.14 -29.93 -13.89
C ASN A 187 -9.13 -28.77 -13.83
N ARG A 188 -8.87 -28.12 -14.97
CA ARG A 188 -7.99 -26.95 -15.10
C ARG A 188 -8.57 -25.96 -16.12
N ILE A 189 -8.26 -24.70 -15.95
CA ILE A 189 -8.74 -23.61 -16.81
C ILE A 189 -7.54 -22.93 -17.44
N SER A 190 -7.57 -22.76 -18.77
CA SER A 190 -6.54 -21.95 -19.45
C SER A 190 -6.87 -20.45 -19.38
N LEU A 191 -5.86 -19.61 -19.42
CA LEU A 191 -6.03 -18.14 -19.44
C LEU A 191 -6.90 -17.66 -20.61
N LYS A 192 -6.83 -18.35 -21.76
CA LYS A 192 -7.68 -18.05 -22.93
C LYS A 192 -9.18 -18.20 -22.63
N GLN A 193 -9.54 -19.09 -21.72
CA GLN A 193 -10.95 -19.36 -21.36
C GLN A 193 -11.51 -18.29 -20.39
N LEU A 194 -10.64 -17.44 -19.82
CA LEU A 194 -11.04 -16.38 -18.89
C LEU A 194 -11.45 -15.07 -19.60
N GLY A 195 -11.15 -14.93 -20.90
CA GLY A 195 -11.52 -13.76 -21.71
C GLY A 195 -13.01 -13.67 -22.03
N ARG A 196 -13.88 -13.82 -21.04
CA ARG A 196 -15.34 -13.92 -21.17
C ARG A 196 -16.04 -12.68 -20.61
N PRO A 197 -17.27 -12.39 -21.08
CA PRO A 197 -18.00 -11.21 -20.64
C PRO A 197 -18.46 -11.25 -19.17
N ASP A 198 -18.53 -12.42 -18.57
CA ASP A 198 -18.95 -12.69 -17.20
C ASP A 198 -17.76 -12.75 -16.20
N LEU A 199 -16.56 -12.35 -16.63
CA LEU A 199 -15.43 -12.13 -15.72
C LEU A 199 -15.69 -10.91 -14.85
N LEU A 200 -15.67 -11.11 -13.55
CA LEU A 200 -15.76 -10.06 -12.53
C LEU A 200 -14.36 -9.58 -12.15
N LEU A 201 -14.20 -8.29 -11.95
CA LEU A 201 -12.93 -7.67 -11.55
C LEU A 201 -13.13 -6.77 -10.33
N LEU A 202 -12.05 -6.44 -9.66
CA LEU A 202 -12.05 -5.37 -8.67
C LEU A 202 -12.04 -4.00 -9.36
N GLU A 203 -12.50 -2.98 -8.65
CA GLU A 203 -12.39 -1.58 -9.08
C GLU A 203 -10.94 -1.13 -9.30
N ASP A 204 -10.80 0.01 -9.96
CA ASP A 204 -9.48 0.66 -10.17
C ASP A 204 -8.78 0.94 -8.83
N GLY A 205 -7.45 0.87 -8.83
CA GLY A 205 -6.62 1.02 -7.63
C GLY A 205 -6.30 -0.29 -6.89
N HIS A 206 -6.98 -1.39 -7.20
CA HIS A 206 -6.62 -2.70 -6.71
C HIS A 206 -5.63 -3.39 -7.67
N CYS A 207 -4.40 -3.66 -7.21
CA CYS A 207 -3.38 -4.35 -8.02
C CYS A 207 -3.86 -5.70 -8.58
N LEU A 208 -4.81 -6.38 -7.93
CA LEU A 208 -5.39 -7.62 -8.42
C LEU A 208 -6.10 -7.45 -9.77
N ARG A 209 -6.75 -6.29 -10.01
CA ARG A 209 -7.36 -5.97 -11.30
C ARG A 209 -6.29 -5.91 -12.41
N ASP A 210 -5.23 -5.13 -12.19
CA ASP A 210 -4.16 -4.96 -13.16
C ASP A 210 -3.43 -6.28 -13.42
N GLN A 211 -3.25 -7.09 -12.39
CA GLN A 211 -2.68 -8.44 -12.49
C GLN A 211 -3.57 -9.36 -13.31
N ALA A 212 -4.88 -9.39 -13.05
CA ALA A 212 -5.83 -10.17 -13.82
C ALA A 212 -5.83 -9.76 -15.30
N LEU A 213 -5.81 -8.47 -15.58
CA LEU A 213 -5.74 -7.90 -16.93
C LEU A 213 -4.40 -8.19 -17.63
N SER A 214 -3.28 -8.21 -16.90
CA SER A 214 -1.96 -8.51 -17.45
C SER A 214 -1.80 -9.99 -17.79
N ILE A 215 -2.34 -10.87 -16.95
CA ILE A 215 -2.32 -12.33 -17.14
C ILE A 215 -3.25 -12.74 -18.30
N CYS A 216 -4.37 -12.04 -18.48
CA CYS A 216 -5.36 -12.33 -19.51
C CYS A 216 -5.44 -11.22 -20.57
N PRO A 217 -4.53 -11.17 -21.55
CA PRO A 217 -4.50 -10.09 -22.55
C PRO A 217 -5.73 -10.08 -23.48
N THR A 218 -6.53 -11.12 -23.47
CA THR A 218 -7.78 -11.22 -24.25
C THR A 218 -8.97 -10.49 -23.61
N ILE A 219 -8.83 -9.98 -22.38
CA ILE A 219 -9.87 -9.19 -21.71
C ILE A 219 -9.86 -7.77 -22.30
N PRO A 220 -10.96 -7.29 -22.90
CA PRO A 220 -11.03 -5.91 -23.40
C PRO A 220 -10.97 -4.94 -22.23
N ARG A 221 -9.95 -4.05 -22.23
CA ARG A 221 -9.75 -3.03 -21.17
C ARG A 221 -10.89 -2.00 -21.07
N GLN A 222 -11.76 -1.90 -22.07
CA GLN A 222 -12.82 -0.88 -22.19
C GLN A 222 -14.24 -1.43 -21.97
N ARG A 223 -14.44 -2.66 -21.50
CA ARG A 223 -15.79 -3.16 -21.24
C ARG A 223 -16.34 -2.61 -19.92
N GLU A 224 -17.65 -2.33 -19.89
CA GLU A 224 -18.46 -2.24 -18.66
C GLU A 224 -18.40 -3.61 -17.94
N THR A 225 -17.28 -3.86 -17.30
CA THR A 225 -17.07 -5.05 -16.48
C THR A 225 -17.83 -4.82 -15.17
N ARG A 226 -18.53 -5.83 -14.70
CA ARG A 226 -19.10 -5.78 -13.35
C ARG A 226 -17.94 -5.71 -12.37
N LEU A 227 -17.89 -4.62 -11.61
CA LEU A 227 -16.80 -4.31 -10.69
C LEU A 227 -17.23 -4.58 -9.26
N ALA A 228 -16.33 -5.11 -8.47
CA ALA A 228 -16.49 -5.28 -7.05
C ALA A 228 -15.58 -4.30 -6.29
N THR A 229 -16.09 -3.64 -5.26
CA THR A 229 -15.35 -2.69 -4.42
C THR A 229 -14.35 -3.35 -3.48
N SER A 230 -14.49 -4.65 -3.23
CA SER A 230 -13.60 -5.43 -2.37
C SER A 230 -13.57 -6.89 -2.77
N LEU A 231 -12.55 -7.60 -2.29
CA LEU A 231 -12.43 -9.04 -2.52
C LEU A 231 -13.58 -9.83 -1.85
N GLU A 232 -14.11 -9.34 -0.72
CA GLU A 232 -15.28 -9.94 -0.08
C GLU A 232 -16.54 -9.77 -0.94
N MET A 233 -16.77 -8.57 -1.49
CA MET A 233 -17.89 -8.34 -2.42
C MET A 233 -17.76 -9.25 -3.64
N LEU A 234 -16.54 -9.43 -4.17
CA LEU A 234 -16.27 -10.31 -5.31
C LEU A 234 -16.69 -11.76 -5.01
N TRP A 235 -16.38 -12.26 -3.80
CA TRP A 235 -16.82 -13.59 -3.36
C TRP A 235 -18.34 -13.74 -3.37
N HIS A 236 -19.05 -12.76 -2.82
CA HIS A 236 -20.52 -12.79 -2.77
C HIS A 236 -21.13 -12.72 -4.17
N MET A 237 -20.58 -11.92 -5.07
CA MET A 237 -21.03 -11.85 -6.46
C MET A 237 -20.85 -13.19 -7.18
N ILE A 238 -19.71 -13.86 -6.98
CA ILE A 238 -19.48 -15.20 -7.56
C ILE A 238 -20.46 -16.21 -6.98
N GLY A 239 -20.65 -16.23 -5.67
CA GLY A 239 -21.59 -17.13 -4.99
C GLY A 239 -23.05 -16.91 -5.41
N ALA A 240 -23.43 -15.69 -5.76
CA ALA A 240 -24.73 -15.32 -6.30
C ALA A 240 -24.91 -15.68 -7.80
N GLY A 241 -23.87 -16.18 -8.47
CA GLY A 241 -23.96 -16.56 -9.88
C GLY A 241 -23.78 -15.40 -10.87
N GLU A 242 -23.31 -14.23 -10.42
CA GLU A 242 -23.14 -13.03 -11.25
C GLU A 242 -21.99 -13.14 -12.26
N GLY A 243 -21.10 -14.12 -12.08
CA GLY A 243 -19.95 -14.38 -12.93
C GLY A 243 -18.85 -15.13 -12.18
N PHE A 244 -17.63 -15.07 -12.68
CA PHE A 244 -16.45 -15.72 -12.11
C PHE A 244 -15.29 -14.75 -11.99
N SER A 245 -14.24 -15.12 -11.23
CA SER A 245 -13.04 -14.30 -11.12
C SER A 245 -11.76 -15.10 -10.90
N LEU A 246 -10.62 -14.39 -10.99
CA LEU A 246 -9.32 -14.84 -10.53
C LEU A 246 -9.10 -14.39 -9.08
N ILE A 247 -8.84 -15.35 -8.22
CA ILE A 247 -8.67 -15.11 -6.79
C ILE A 247 -7.28 -15.60 -6.35
N PRO A 248 -6.54 -14.82 -5.56
CA PRO A 248 -5.28 -15.25 -4.97
C PRO A 248 -5.50 -16.44 -4.02
N ARG A 249 -4.59 -17.39 -4.03
CA ARG A 249 -4.72 -18.64 -3.27
C ARG A 249 -4.98 -18.46 -1.77
N LEU A 250 -4.34 -17.48 -1.15
CA LEU A 250 -4.51 -17.22 0.30
C LEU A 250 -5.94 -16.82 0.66
N ALA A 251 -6.64 -16.16 -0.25
CA ALA A 251 -8.01 -15.74 -0.04
C ALA A 251 -9.03 -16.89 -0.05
N LEU A 252 -8.59 -18.11 -0.39
CA LEU A 252 -9.44 -19.32 -0.32
C LEU A 252 -9.53 -19.92 1.09
N ARG A 253 -8.68 -19.50 2.01
CA ARG A 253 -8.65 -20.08 3.37
C ARG A 253 -9.95 -19.78 4.11
N ASN A 254 -10.49 -20.81 4.78
CA ASN A 254 -11.67 -20.71 5.64
C ASN A 254 -12.94 -20.15 4.96
N ARG A 255 -13.23 -20.58 3.70
CA ARG A 255 -14.41 -20.16 2.93
C ARG A 255 -15.57 -21.17 3.00
N MET A 256 -15.87 -21.65 4.20
CA MET A 256 -16.95 -22.62 4.42
C MET A 256 -18.32 -22.08 3.98
N ASP A 257 -18.53 -20.77 4.07
CA ASP A 257 -19.79 -20.11 3.69
C ASP A 257 -20.14 -20.27 2.21
N PHE A 258 -19.14 -20.59 1.37
CA PHE A 258 -19.30 -20.73 -0.08
C PHE A 258 -19.18 -22.18 -0.58
N GLU A 259 -19.05 -23.17 0.32
CA GLU A 259 -18.70 -24.57 -0.03
C GLU A 259 -19.63 -25.19 -1.09
N ASN A 260 -20.93 -24.86 -1.06
CA ASN A 260 -21.92 -25.36 -2.02
C ASN A 260 -22.29 -24.37 -3.14
N LEU A 261 -21.71 -23.18 -3.14
CA LEU A 261 -22.04 -22.11 -4.09
C LEU A 261 -20.98 -21.95 -5.17
N ILE A 262 -19.74 -22.27 -4.85
CA ILE A 262 -18.60 -22.03 -5.74
C ILE A 262 -17.77 -23.29 -5.99
N THR A 263 -17.01 -23.22 -7.06
CA THR A 263 -16.00 -24.23 -7.43
C THR A 263 -14.68 -23.54 -7.75
N VAL A 264 -13.58 -24.07 -7.20
CA VAL A 264 -12.23 -23.55 -7.41
C VAL A 264 -11.48 -24.44 -8.41
N ARG A 265 -10.82 -23.82 -9.38
CA ARG A 265 -10.03 -24.54 -10.39
C ARG A 265 -8.65 -23.92 -10.55
N PRO A 266 -7.59 -24.76 -10.58
CA PRO A 266 -6.26 -24.28 -10.90
C PRO A 266 -6.17 -23.84 -12.36
N LEU A 267 -5.30 -22.87 -12.62
CA LEU A 267 -4.97 -22.48 -13.99
C LEU A 267 -4.01 -23.49 -14.62
N SER A 268 -4.05 -23.57 -15.95
CA SER A 268 -3.15 -24.44 -16.71
C SER A 268 -1.73 -23.87 -16.76
N GLU A 269 -1.64 -22.55 -16.74
CA GLU A 269 -0.41 -21.77 -16.82
C GLU A 269 0.17 -21.57 -15.40
N PRO A 270 1.27 -22.24 -15.05
CA PRO A 270 1.85 -22.17 -13.71
C PRO A 270 2.43 -20.79 -13.36
N GLU A 271 2.73 -19.96 -14.37
CA GLU A 271 3.19 -18.57 -14.25
C GLU A 271 2.08 -17.60 -13.84
N ALA A 272 0.82 -18.03 -13.85
CA ALA A 272 -0.29 -17.23 -13.39
C ALA A 272 -0.25 -17.07 -11.86
N SER A 273 0.66 -16.23 -11.39
CA SER A 273 0.95 -15.97 -9.97
C SER A 273 1.27 -14.50 -9.76
N ARG A 274 1.34 -14.10 -8.49
CA ARG A 274 1.87 -12.81 -8.08
C ARG A 274 2.99 -13.02 -7.06
N THR A 275 4.01 -12.15 -7.10
CA THR A 275 5.03 -12.09 -6.06
C THR A 275 4.58 -11.09 -5.00
N ILE A 276 4.53 -11.53 -3.76
CA ILE A 276 4.31 -10.67 -2.60
C ILE A 276 5.67 -10.27 -2.03
N GLY A 277 5.81 -9.00 -1.72
CA GLY A 277 7.04 -8.44 -1.16
C GLY A 277 6.81 -7.48 -0.02
N LEU A 278 7.85 -7.29 0.77
CA LEU A 278 7.99 -6.23 1.76
C LEU A 278 8.68 -5.05 1.08
N VAL A 279 8.08 -3.86 1.20
CA VAL A 279 8.50 -2.66 0.47
C VAL A 279 8.72 -1.52 1.47
N TRP A 280 9.79 -0.73 1.26
CA TRP A 280 10.14 0.44 2.08
C TRP A 280 10.85 1.50 1.26
N ARG A 281 11.02 2.69 1.83
CA ARG A 281 11.81 3.75 1.18
C ARG A 281 13.28 3.35 1.09
N ALA A 282 13.90 3.51 -0.07
CA ALA A 282 15.34 3.26 -0.25
C ALA A 282 16.21 4.12 0.70
N SER A 283 15.70 5.31 1.08
CA SER A 283 16.38 6.23 2.00
C SER A 283 16.15 5.92 3.49
N ASP A 284 15.38 4.89 3.86
CA ASP A 284 15.11 4.59 5.27
C ASP A 284 16.38 4.00 5.93
N PRO A 285 16.90 4.61 7.00
CA PRO A 285 18.11 4.13 7.67
C PRO A 285 17.98 2.74 8.29
N ARG A 286 16.74 2.24 8.45
CA ARG A 286 16.43 0.90 8.97
C ARG A 286 16.36 -0.17 7.88
N ALA A 287 16.83 0.12 6.66
CA ALA A 287 16.75 -0.82 5.53
C ALA A 287 17.36 -2.20 5.83
N SER A 288 18.47 -2.27 6.57
CA SER A 288 19.06 -3.54 7.02
C SER A 288 18.10 -4.34 7.91
N THR A 289 17.48 -3.68 8.87
CA THR A 289 16.50 -4.27 9.79
C THR A 289 15.26 -4.76 9.04
N PHE A 290 14.82 -4.00 8.03
CA PHE A 290 13.68 -4.40 7.20
C PHE A 290 13.98 -5.62 6.32
N ARG A 291 15.24 -5.76 5.87
CA ARG A 291 15.67 -6.97 5.18
C ARG A 291 15.69 -8.18 6.11
N GLU A 292 16.17 -8.02 7.35
CA GLU A 292 16.13 -9.08 8.36
C GLU A 292 14.70 -9.51 8.68
N LEU A 293 13.80 -8.55 8.87
CA LEU A 293 12.36 -8.82 9.03
C LEU A 293 11.78 -9.54 7.82
N GLY A 294 12.15 -9.12 6.61
CA GLY A 294 11.71 -9.77 5.39
C GLY A 294 12.23 -11.22 5.27
N ILE A 295 13.48 -11.49 5.64
CA ILE A 295 14.02 -12.85 5.71
C ILE A 295 13.25 -13.71 6.72
N PHE A 296 12.93 -13.15 7.88
CA PHE A 296 12.07 -13.81 8.86
C PHE A 296 10.67 -14.12 8.29
N LEU A 297 10.04 -13.16 7.61
CA LEU A 297 8.73 -13.35 6.97
C LEU A 297 8.76 -14.40 5.86
N ARG A 298 9.86 -14.55 5.13
CA ARG A 298 10.04 -15.65 4.16
C ARG A 298 9.97 -17.02 4.83
N GLN A 299 10.55 -17.18 6.02
CA GLN A 299 10.53 -18.45 6.77
C GLN A 299 9.11 -18.81 7.22
N THR A 300 8.22 -17.82 7.33
CA THR A 300 6.81 -17.99 7.67
C THR A 300 5.90 -17.97 6.43
N THR A 301 6.44 -18.31 5.26
CA THR A 301 5.65 -18.39 4.01
C THR A 301 4.42 -19.26 4.21
N PRO A 302 3.22 -18.77 3.84
CA PRO A 302 1.99 -19.53 4.06
C PRO A 302 1.96 -20.83 3.25
N GLU A 303 1.29 -21.83 3.80
CA GLU A 303 1.07 -23.11 3.11
C GLU A 303 0.38 -22.89 1.75
N GLY A 304 0.89 -23.56 0.73
CA GLY A 304 0.39 -23.47 -0.65
C GLY A 304 0.93 -22.26 -1.43
N CYS A 305 1.74 -21.40 -0.81
CA CYS A 305 2.58 -20.44 -1.50
C CYS A 305 4.01 -20.97 -1.66
N LYS A 306 4.72 -20.46 -2.65
CA LYS A 306 6.11 -20.83 -2.91
C LYS A 306 7.02 -19.75 -2.33
N MET A 307 7.87 -20.13 -1.36
CA MET A 307 8.86 -19.22 -0.79
C MET A 307 9.76 -18.67 -1.92
N TYR A 308 10.01 -17.37 -1.89
CA TYR A 308 10.92 -16.76 -2.84
C TYR A 308 12.37 -17.16 -2.48
N PRO A 309 13.19 -17.58 -3.45
CA PRO A 309 14.57 -17.98 -3.16
C PRO A 309 15.36 -16.81 -2.55
N ALA A 310 16.38 -17.18 -1.76
CA ALA A 310 17.23 -16.22 -1.06
C ALA A 310 18.12 -15.41 -2.03
#